data_06449d67166834ae7e04c67e385b237b
#
_entry.id   06449d67166834ae7e04c67e385b237b
#
_cell.length_a   1.000
_cell.length_b   1.000
_cell.length_c   1.000
_cell.angle_alpha   90.00
_cell.angle_beta   90.00
_cell.angle_gamma   90.00
#
_symmetry.space_group_name_H-M   'P 1'
#
loop_
_entity.id
_entity.type
_entity.pdbx_description
1 polymer ?
#
loop_
_entity_poly.entity_id
_entity_poly.type
_entity_poly.pdbx_seq_one_letter_code
_entity_poly.pdbx_strand_id
1 'polypeptide(L)'
;MLLGFLFSVPALVAVLICLGADAFQSLTWLWVLPTAYVGTFLVLAALIFAFVVLCARVVDLEKPQEEDSKFYRFLIRMIAPAALTILSVRMHVEGLEKTPKSGRFFLVCNHLNEMDPVVLLRYFQDSQLTFISKRENQTMFVVGKFMHKIQCQLMNRENDREALKTILKCVEILREDKASLAVFPEGYIKPDRKLHHFRSGVFKIAQKTKVPIVVCTLRNTHHVFHNGLRHKPTHVHLHLLDVISPAQYEGMSTVELGNLVYEMMARDLGPENVSNEE
;
A
#
# COMPACT_ATOMS: atom_id res chain seq x y z
N MET A 1 4.27 -15.52 4.57
CA MET A 1 4.92 -16.49 3.66
C MET A 1 6.39 -16.13 3.39
N LEU A 2 6.72 -14.95 2.83
CA LEU A 2 8.10 -14.58 2.48
C LEU A 2 9.07 -14.67 3.68
N LEU A 3 8.73 -14.09 4.82
CA LEU A 3 9.58 -14.18 6.03
C LEU A 3 9.68 -15.62 6.54
N GLY A 4 8.60 -16.40 6.53
CA GLY A 4 8.67 -17.81 6.89
C GLY A 4 9.69 -18.57 6.03
N PHE A 5 9.64 -18.37 4.71
CA PHE A 5 10.63 -18.93 3.79
C PHE A 5 12.06 -18.45 4.09
N LEU A 6 12.23 -17.14 4.33
CA LEU A 6 13.53 -16.52 4.63
C LEU A 6 14.17 -17.07 5.91
N PHE A 7 13.40 -17.52 6.89
CA PHE A 7 13.93 -18.08 8.13
C PHE A 7 14.00 -19.62 8.12
N SER A 8 13.05 -20.31 7.51
CA SER A 8 13.01 -21.78 7.52
C SER A 8 14.04 -22.42 6.60
N VAL A 9 14.26 -21.86 5.40
CA VAL A 9 15.23 -22.44 4.43
C VAL A 9 16.66 -22.38 4.99
N PRO A 10 17.18 -21.26 5.52
CA PRO A 10 18.50 -21.25 6.15
C PRO A 10 18.62 -22.20 7.34
N ALA A 11 17.56 -22.37 8.15
CA ALA A 11 17.59 -23.32 9.26
C ALA A 11 17.75 -24.76 8.75
N LEU A 12 16.99 -25.15 7.72
CA LEU A 12 17.11 -26.48 7.11
C LEU A 12 18.51 -26.70 6.52
N VAL A 13 19.01 -25.73 5.74
CA VAL A 13 20.33 -25.81 5.10
C VAL A 13 21.44 -25.90 6.15
N ALA A 14 21.38 -25.13 7.24
CA ALA A 14 22.36 -25.17 8.31
C ALA A 14 22.41 -26.56 9.00
N VAL A 15 21.24 -27.17 9.23
CA VAL A 15 21.17 -28.54 9.79
C VAL A 15 21.75 -29.55 8.79
N LEU A 16 21.46 -29.44 7.51
CA LEU A 16 22.02 -30.34 6.48
C LEU A 16 23.54 -30.21 6.38
N ILE A 17 24.09 -28.98 6.48
CA ILE A 17 25.53 -28.76 6.52
C ILE A 17 26.16 -29.44 7.75
N CYS A 18 25.55 -29.31 8.95
CA CYS A 18 26.04 -29.95 10.16
C CYS A 18 26.02 -31.49 10.07
N LEU A 19 24.98 -32.05 9.44
CA LEU A 19 24.88 -33.50 9.21
C LEU A 19 25.95 -33.98 8.22
N GLY A 20 26.13 -33.28 7.11
CA GLY A 20 27.10 -33.65 6.07
C GLY A 20 28.55 -33.50 6.49
N ALA A 21 28.82 -32.63 7.49
CA ALA A 21 30.16 -32.42 8.06
C ALA A 21 30.39 -33.23 9.34
N ASP A 22 29.49 -34.13 9.72
CA ASP A 22 29.52 -34.88 11.00
C ASP A 22 29.71 -34.00 12.25
N ALA A 23 29.32 -32.71 12.14
CA ALA A 23 29.57 -31.72 13.16
C ALA A 23 28.86 -32.04 14.50
N PHE A 24 27.75 -32.78 14.45
CA PHE A 24 27.01 -33.18 15.66
C PHE A 24 27.74 -34.27 16.51
N GLN A 25 28.76 -34.90 15.96
CA GLN A 25 29.58 -35.90 16.70
C GLN A 25 30.63 -35.23 17.63
N SER A 26 30.79 -33.91 17.53
CA SER A 26 31.74 -33.13 18.32
C SER A 26 31.09 -31.78 18.72
N LEU A 27 31.80 -30.96 19.54
CA LEU A 27 31.29 -29.60 19.89
C LEU A 27 31.38 -28.59 18.72
N THR A 28 31.84 -28.99 17.55
CA THR A 28 31.98 -28.09 16.39
C THR A 28 30.62 -27.56 15.87
N TRP A 29 29.52 -28.28 16.10
CA TRP A 29 28.17 -27.82 15.73
C TRP A 29 27.79 -26.48 16.41
N LEU A 30 28.36 -26.16 17.58
CA LEU A 30 28.09 -24.88 18.26
C LEU A 30 28.50 -23.66 17.43
N TRP A 31 29.44 -23.83 16.51
CA TRP A 31 29.92 -22.78 15.61
C TRP A 31 29.43 -22.97 14.16
N VAL A 32 29.41 -24.20 13.70
CA VAL A 32 29.00 -24.52 12.32
C VAL A 32 27.52 -24.17 12.09
N LEU A 33 26.64 -24.56 13.03
CA LEU A 33 25.19 -24.31 12.86
C LEU A 33 24.83 -22.80 12.76
N PRO A 34 25.23 -21.94 13.71
CA PRO A 34 24.91 -20.52 13.63
C PRO A 34 25.60 -19.81 12.45
N THR A 35 26.84 -20.17 12.11
CA THR A 35 27.54 -19.56 10.97
C THR A 35 26.93 -19.97 9.64
N ALA A 36 26.57 -21.24 9.47
CA ALA A 36 25.86 -21.74 8.29
C ALA A 36 24.46 -21.09 8.17
N TYR A 37 23.74 -20.97 9.28
CA TYR A 37 22.43 -20.29 9.31
C TYR A 37 22.55 -18.83 8.87
N VAL A 38 23.43 -18.05 9.50
CA VAL A 38 23.62 -16.62 9.17
C VAL A 38 24.10 -16.45 7.74
N GLY A 39 25.07 -17.26 7.30
CA GLY A 39 25.59 -17.21 5.94
C GLY A 39 24.51 -17.48 4.89
N THR A 40 23.76 -18.56 5.06
CA THR A 40 22.65 -18.89 4.13
C THR A 40 21.51 -17.89 4.18
N PHE A 41 21.20 -17.35 5.37
CA PHE A 41 20.21 -16.28 5.50
C PHE A 41 20.64 -15.03 4.72
N LEU A 42 21.87 -14.57 4.87
CA LEU A 42 22.37 -13.39 4.16
C LEU A 42 22.40 -13.60 2.64
N VAL A 43 22.83 -14.78 2.17
CA VAL A 43 22.81 -15.12 0.75
C VAL A 43 21.38 -15.12 0.21
N LEU A 44 20.44 -15.77 0.91
CA LEU A 44 19.05 -15.81 0.48
C LEU A 44 18.39 -14.41 0.46
N ALA A 45 18.66 -13.60 1.49
CA ALA A 45 18.18 -12.21 1.54
C ALA A 45 18.74 -11.38 0.39
N ALA A 46 20.05 -11.52 0.09
CA ALA A 46 20.68 -10.85 -1.05
C ALA A 46 20.09 -11.29 -2.40
N LEU A 47 19.82 -12.59 -2.57
CA LEU A 47 19.18 -13.12 -3.78
C LEU A 47 17.74 -12.59 -3.95
N ILE A 48 16.95 -12.54 -2.88
CA ILE A 48 15.60 -11.96 -2.90
C ILE A 48 15.66 -10.47 -3.27
N PHE A 49 16.57 -9.72 -2.65
CA PHE A 49 16.77 -8.31 -2.95
C PHE A 49 17.20 -8.11 -4.42
N ALA A 50 18.19 -8.87 -4.89
CA ALA A 50 18.65 -8.82 -6.28
C ALA A 50 17.53 -9.15 -7.28
N PHE A 51 16.69 -10.13 -6.95
CA PHE A 51 15.52 -10.49 -7.76
C PHE A 51 14.51 -9.34 -7.85
N VAL A 52 14.18 -8.68 -6.73
CA VAL A 52 13.28 -7.51 -6.74
C VAL A 52 13.86 -6.36 -7.55
N VAL A 53 15.17 -6.09 -7.42
CA VAL A 53 15.90 -5.10 -8.21
C VAL A 53 15.87 -5.45 -9.70
N LEU A 54 16.09 -6.71 -10.06
CA LEU A 54 16.01 -7.17 -11.44
C LEU A 54 14.61 -6.99 -12.02
N CYS A 55 13.57 -7.38 -11.27
CA CYS A 55 12.17 -7.15 -11.65
C CYS A 55 11.89 -5.66 -11.89
N ALA A 56 12.45 -4.77 -11.07
CA ALA A 56 12.32 -3.33 -11.31
C ALA A 56 13.08 -2.87 -12.56
N ARG A 57 14.29 -3.37 -12.81
CA ARG A 57 15.13 -2.98 -13.96
C ARG A 57 14.51 -3.29 -15.31
N VAL A 58 13.77 -4.39 -15.43
CA VAL A 58 13.15 -4.79 -16.70
C VAL A 58 11.88 -4.00 -17.03
N VAL A 59 11.40 -3.15 -16.11
CA VAL A 59 10.22 -2.31 -16.35
C VAL A 59 10.61 -1.07 -17.13
N ASP A 60 10.05 -0.96 -18.32
CA ASP A 60 10.12 0.23 -19.16
C ASP A 60 8.93 1.15 -18.81
N LEU A 61 9.22 2.35 -18.30
CA LEU A 61 8.20 3.35 -17.91
C LEU A 61 7.64 4.12 -19.10
N GLU A 62 8.29 4.08 -20.27
CA GLU A 62 7.82 4.76 -21.47
C GLU A 62 6.72 3.96 -22.16
N LYS A 63 6.71 2.64 -21.98
CA LYS A 63 5.65 1.78 -22.51
C LYS A 63 4.38 1.90 -21.69
N PRO A 64 3.24 2.20 -22.33
CA PRO A 64 1.95 2.23 -21.62
C PRO A 64 1.67 0.88 -20.96
N GLN A 65 1.19 0.92 -19.73
CA GLN A 65 0.72 -0.26 -19.02
C GLN A 65 -0.79 -0.39 -19.20
N GLU A 66 -1.20 -1.20 -20.17
CA GLU A 66 -2.62 -1.34 -20.55
C GLU A 66 -3.38 -2.26 -19.60
N GLU A 67 -2.69 -3.25 -19.02
CA GLU A 67 -3.28 -4.22 -18.10
C GLU A 67 -2.58 -4.26 -16.76
N ASP A 68 -3.31 -4.63 -15.73
CA ASP A 68 -2.78 -4.87 -14.39
C ASP A 68 -1.90 -6.13 -14.37
N SER A 69 -0.68 -6.02 -13.88
CA SER A 69 0.26 -7.14 -13.88
C SER A 69 0.05 -8.08 -12.69
N LYS A 70 -0.52 -9.25 -12.95
CA LYS A 70 -0.70 -10.31 -11.93
C LYS A 70 0.62 -10.70 -11.25
N PHE A 71 1.73 -10.69 -11.99
CA PHE A 71 3.05 -10.99 -11.43
C PHE A 71 3.51 -9.94 -10.42
N TYR A 72 3.41 -8.63 -10.74
CA TYR A 72 3.79 -7.58 -9.80
C TYR A 72 2.81 -7.50 -8.62
N ARG A 73 1.52 -7.79 -8.83
CA ARG A 73 0.56 -7.97 -7.73
C ARG A 73 0.98 -9.09 -6.78
N PHE A 74 1.39 -10.23 -7.32
CA PHE A 74 1.91 -11.32 -6.51
C PHE A 74 3.15 -10.89 -5.70
N LEU A 75 4.11 -10.18 -6.31
CA LEU A 75 5.28 -9.67 -5.60
C LEU A 75 4.89 -8.71 -4.47
N ILE A 76 3.97 -7.77 -4.73
CA ILE A 76 3.47 -6.85 -3.70
C ILE A 76 2.77 -7.63 -2.57
N ARG A 77 1.95 -8.63 -2.90
CA ARG A 77 1.27 -9.51 -1.93
C ARG A 77 2.27 -10.24 -1.01
N MET A 78 3.46 -10.54 -1.50
CA MET A 78 4.53 -11.17 -0.72
C MET A 78 5.34 -10.15 0.08
N ILE A 79 5.65 -8.99 -0.51
CA ILE A 79 6.55 -7.99 0.06
C ILE A 79 5.84 -7.13 1.11
N ALA A 80 4.60 -6.71 0.88
CA ALA A 80 3.90 -5.78 1.77
C ALA A 80 3.78 -6.29 3.22
N PRO A 81 3.33 -7.54 3.49
CA PRO A 81 3.31 -8.06 4.86
C PRO A 81 4.71 -8.22 5.46
N ALA A 82 5.71 -8.57 4.63
CA ALA A 82 7.10 -8.67 5.10
C ALA A 82 7.64 -7.30 5.53
N ALA A 83 7.40 -6.26 4.73
CA ALA A 83 7.79 -4.89 5.06
C ALA A 83 7.16 -4.40 6.37
N LEU A 84 5.85 -4.60 6.55
CA LEU A 84 5.15 -4.24 7.78
C LEU A 84 5.70 -4.98 9.00
N THR A 85 6.04 -6.26 8.86
CA THR A 85 6.61 -7.07 9.95
C THR A 85 8.04 -6.62 10.30
N ILE A 86 8.89 -6.37 9.30
CA ILE A 86 10.27 -5.89 9.49
C ILE A 86 10.26 -4.53 10.21
N LEU A 87 9.31 -3.66 9.87
CA LEU A 87 9.13 -2.37 10.52
C LEU A 87 8.36 -2.46 11.85
N SER A 88 8.17 -3.67 12.38
CA SER A 88 7.51 -3.93 13.67
C SER A 88 6.08 -3.35 13.76
N VAL A 89 5.37 -3.30 12.64
CA VAL A 89 3.98 -2.79 12.60
C VAL A 89 3.02 -3.83 13.17
N ARG A 90 2.20 -3.40 14.13
CA ARG A 90 1.09 -4.17 14.72
C ARG A 90 -0.22 -3.57 14.19
N MET A 91 -0.90 -4.32 13.33
CA MET A 91 -2.12 -3.85 12.70
C MET A 91 -3.35 -4.15 13.55
N HIS A 92 -4.20 -3.14 13.72
CA HIS A 92 -5.56 -3.24 14.26
C HIS A 92 -6.51 -2.85 13.12
N VAL A 93 -7.37 -3.77 12.73
CA VAL A 93 -8.17 -3.62 11.51
C VAL A 93 -9.63 -3.88 11.83
N GLU A 94 -10.49 -2.95 11.44
CA GLU A 94 -11.92 -2.97 11.71
C GLU A 94 -12.72 -2.67 10.43
N GLY A 95 -13.90 -3.29 10.31
CA GLY A 95 -14.88 -2.99 9.26
C GLY A 95 -14.58 -3.57 7.87
N LEU A 96 -13.50 -4.35 7.67
CA LEU A 96 -13.15 -4.89 6.35
C LEU A 96 -14.22 -5.83 5.76
N GLU A 97 -15.07 -6.40 6.58
CA GLU A 97 -16.20 -7.23 6.14
C GLU A 97 -17.21 -6.46 5.28
N LYS A 98 -17.23 -5.13 5.39
CA LYS A 98 -18.04 -4.20 4.56
C LYS A 98 -17.50 -4.04 3.14
N THR A 99 -16.27 -4.48 2.87
CA THR A 99 -15.67 -4.32 1.52
C THR A 99 -16.57 -4.95 0.46
N PRO A 100 -16.87 -4.24 -0.65
CA PRO A 100 -17.65 -4.81 -1.74
C PRO A 100 -17.05 -6.12 -2.23
N LYS A 101 -17.84 -7.19 -2.25
CA LYS A 101 -17.40 -8.54 -2.65
C LYS A 101 -17.29 -8.71 -4.16
N SER A 102 -17.89 -7.82 -4.93
CA SER A 102 -17.90 -7.84 -6.39
C SER A 102 -17.87 -6.42 -6.94
N GLY A 103 -17.39 -6.28 -8.17
CA GLY A 103 -17.24 -4.99 -8.84
C GLY A 103 -16.07 -4.18 -8.31
N ARG A 104 -15.87 -3.01 -8.90
CA ARG A 104 -14.84 -2.05 -8.52
C ARG A 104 -15.40 -0.99 -7.59
N PHE A 105 -14.52 -0.37 -6.83
CA PHE A 105 -14.88 0.70 -5.91
C PHE A 105 -13.84 1.81 -5.92
N PHE A 106 -14.25 2.96 -5.42
CA PHE A 106 -13.41 4.12 -5.18
C PHE A 106 -13.12 4.21 -3.68
N LEU A 107 -11.88 3.93 -3.27
CA LEU A 107 -11.46 3.97 -1.87
C LEU A 107 -10.90 5.35 -1.54
N VAL A 108 -11.38 5.92 -0.45
CA VAL A 108 -10.93 7.21 0.09
C VAL A 108 -10.34 6.99 1.48
N CYS A 109 -9.12 7.49 1.70
CA CYS A 109 -8.41 7.35 2.97
C CYS A 109 -7.60 8.63 3.26
N ASN A 110 -7.36 8.95 4.53
CA ASN A 110 -6.42 10.01 4.94
C ASN A 110 -4.97 9.60 4.70
N HIS A 111 -4.07 10.57 4.59
CA HIS A 111 -2.66 10.34 4.22
C HIS A 111 -1.68 10.86 5.27
N LEU A 112 -1.10 9.93 6.02
CA LEU A 112 -0.18 10.23 7.12
C LEU A 112 1.28 9.89 6.81
N ASN A 113 1.51 8.89 5.91
CA ASN A 113 2.85 8.37 5.65
C ASN A 113 2.93 7.66 4.29
N GLU A 114 4.13 7.53 3.75
CA GLU A 114 4.41 6.77 2.52
C GLU A 114 4.10 5.27 2.64
N MET A 115 3.89 4.76 3.87
CA MET A 115 3.49 3.37 4.12
C MET A 115 1.96 3.16 4.00
N ASP A 116 1.15 4.22 3.94
CA ASP A 116 -0.31 4.10 3.84
C ASP A 116 -0.75 3.27 2.63
N PRO A 117 -0.20 3.48 1.40
CA PRO A 117 -0.52 2.61 0.27
C PRO A 117 -0.13 1.14 0.49
N VAL A 118 0.97 0.87 1.22
CA VAL A 118 1.42 -0.50 1.52
C VAL A 118 0.44 -1.20 2.46
N VAL A 119 -0.09 -0.47 3.46
CA VAL A 119 -1.14 -0.97 4.35
C VAL A 119 -2.39 -1.30 3.55
N LEU A 120 -2.87 -0.37 2.70
CA LEU A 120 -4.06 -0.60 1.87
C LEU A 120 -3.86 -1.78 0.90
N LEU A 121 -2.71 -1.88 0.23
CA LEU A 121 -2.37 -3.01 -0.65
C LEU A 121 -2.35 -4.35 0.10
N ARG A 122 -1.98 -4.36 1.37
CA ARG A 122 -1.98 -5.57 2.21
C ARG A 122 -3.39 -6.04 2.54
N TYR A 123 -4.31 -5.12 2.81
CA TYR A 123 -5.65 -5.47 3.30
C TYR A 123 -6.73 -5.52 2.22
N PHE A 124 -6.50 -4.87 1.07
CA PHE A 124 -7.37 -4.91 -0.11
C PHE A 124 -6.75 -5.68 -1.29
N GLN A 125 -6.00 -6.75 -1.03
CA GLN A 125 -5.22 -7.48 -2.05
C GLN A 125 -6.09 -8.13 -3.13
N ASP A 126 -7.32 -8.52 -2.82
CA ASP A 126 -8.22 -9.17 -3.77
C ASP A 126 -8.98 -8.16 -4.65
N SER A 127 -8.91 -6.87 -4.29
CA SER A 127 -9.59 -5.77 -4.98
C SER A 127 -8.77 -5.15 -6.13
N GLN A 128 -7.55 -5.64 -6.39
CA GLN A 128 -6.62 -5.09 -7.39
C GLN A 128 -6.48 -3.57 -7.24
N LEU A 129 -6.21 -3.09 -6.01
CA LEU A 129 -6.19 -1.67 -5.70
C LEU A 129 -5.06 -0.94 -6.44
N THR A 130 -5.39 0.17 -7.11
CA THR A 130 -4.43 1.10 -7.71
C THR A 130 -4.58 2.49 -7.10
N PHE A 131 -3.65 3.42 -7.38
CA PHE A 131 -3.57 4.72 -6.71
C PHE A 131 -3.39 5.87 -7.68
N ILE A 132 -3.85 7.05 -7.25
CA ILE A 132 -3.36 8.31 -7.79
C ILE A 132 -2.15 8.73 -6.97
N SER A 133 -1.02 8.90 -7.63
CA SER A 133 0.26 9.23 -7.00
C SER A 133 0.86 10.52 -7.55
N LYS A 134 1.77 11.10 -6.79
CA LYS A 134 2.57 12.23 -7.21
C LYS A 134 3.55 11.81 -8.32
N ARG A 135 3.78 12.67 -9.33
CA ARG A 135 4.63 12.36 -10.48
C ARG A 135 6.08 12.01 -10.08
N GLU A 136 6.60 12.68 -9.06
CA GLU A 136 7.96 12.47 -8.56
C GLU A 136 8.18 11.07 -7.98
N ASN A 137 7.13 10.39 -7.52
CA ASN A 137 7.23 9.02 -7.02
C ASN A 137 7.61 8.01 -8.12
N GLN A 138 7.43 8.36 -9.41
CA GLN A 138 7.88 7.54 -10.53
C GLN A 138 9.42 7.37 -10.57
N THR A 139 10.16 8.34 -10.05
CA THR A 139 11.63 8.29 -10.00
C THR A 139 12.17 7.34 -8.95
N MET A 140 11.33 6.90 -7.99
CA MET A 140 11.71 5.90 -6.99
C MET A 140 11.95 4.55 -7.68
N PHE A 141 13.22 4.10 -7.67
CA PHE A 141 13.71 3.02 -8.53
C PHE A 141 12.85 1.75 -8.52
N VAL A 142 12.54 1.20 -7.35
CA VAL A 142 11.68 0.00 -7.24
C VAL A 142 10.20 0.39 -7.21
N VAL A 143 9.83 1.33 -6.35
CA VAL A 143 8.44 1.70 -6.08
C VAL A 143 7.77 2.25 -7.33
N GLY A 144 8.43 3.19 -8.06
CA GLY A 144 7.88 3.77 -9.29
C GLY A 144 7.59 2.74 -10.38
N LYS A 145 8.48 1.72 -10.51
CA LYS A 145 8.32 0.62 -11.46
C LYS A 145 7.15 -0.30 -11.08
N PHE A 146 7.04 -0.64 -9.80
CA PHE A 146 5.92 -1.44 -9.30
C PHE A 146 4.59 -0.70 -9.43
N MET A 147 4.57 0.59 -9.08
CA MET A 147 3.40 1.45 -9.27
C MET A 147 2.92 1.46 -10.72
N HIS A 148 3.86 1.60 -11.68
CA HIS A 148 3.55 1.54 -13.11
C HIS A 148 2.86 0.22 -13.47
N LYS A 149 3.41 -0.92 -13.01
CA LYS A 149 2.89 -2.28 -13.31
C LYS A 149 1.53 -2.60 -12.71
N ILE A 150 1.12 -1.88 -11.67
CA ILE A 150 -0.23 -1.98 -11.07
C ILE A 150 -1.14 -0.81 -11.47
N GLN A 151 -0.82 -0.13 -12.59
CA GLN A 151 -1.61 0.94 -13.19
C GLN A 151 -1.82 2.19 -12.33
N CYS A 152 -0.92 2.50 -11.38
CA CYS A 152 -1.00 3.75 -10.64
C CYS A 152 -0.93 4.93 -11.61
N GLN A 153 -1.82 5.89 -11.42
CA GLN A 153 -1.90 7.08 -12.26
C GLN A 153 -1.13 8.23 -11.62
N LEU A 154 -0.30 8.88 -12.41
CA LEU A 154 0.52 10.00 -11.95
C LEU A 154 -0.22 11.31 -12.18
N MET A 155 -0.33 12.11 -11.13
CA MET A 155 -1.03 13.39 -11.17
C MET A 155 -0.04 14.55 -11.03
N ASN A 156 -0.06 15.45 -12.00
CA ASN A 156 0.52 16.78 -11.84
C ASN A 156 -0.54 17.69 -11.21
N ARG A 157 -0.29 18.12 -9.99
CA ARG A 157 -1.26 18.92 -9.18
C ARG A 157 -1.15 20.41 -9.43
N GLU A 158 -0.13 20.84 -10.16
CA GLU A 158 0.12 22.23 -10.53
C GLU A 158 -0.48 22.58 -11.89
N ASN A 159 -0.96 21.57 -12.63
CA ASN A 159 -1.54 21.72 -13.97
C ASN A 159 -2.92 21.06 -14.02
N ASP A 160 -3.97 21.88 -13.95
CA ASP A 160 -5.37 21.42 -13.95
C ASP A 160 -5.73 20.60 -15.19
N ARG A 161 -5.15 20.93 -16.35
CA ARG A 161 -5.42 20.19 -17.59
C ARG A 161 -4.84 18.80 -17.57
N GLU A 162 -3.62 18.63 -17.00
CA GLU A 162 -3.00 17.32 -16.80
C GLU A 162 -3.72 16.53 -15.70
N ALA A 163 -4.10 17.20 -14.61
CA ALA A 163 -4.90 16.58 -13.55
C ALA A 163 -6.22 16.03 -14.07
N LEU A 164 -6.91 16.78 -14.96
CA LEU A 164 -8.14 16.31 -15.59
C LEU A 164 -7.90 15.07 -16.47
N LYS A 165 -6.80 15.00 -17.22
CA LYS A 165 -6.45 13.81 -18.02
C LYS A 165 -6.24 12.59 -17.10
N THR A 166 -5.56 12.77 -15.98
CA THR A 166 -5.37 11.70 -14.98
C THR A 166 -6.71 11.22 -14.41
N ILE A 167 -7.63 12.13 -14.09
CA ILE A 167 -8.99 11.79 -13.63
C ILE A 167 -9.73 10.97 -14.69
N LEU A 168 -9.66 11.37 -15.96
CA LEU A 168 -10.31 10.63 -17.05
C LEU A 168 -9.72 9.23 -17.23
N LYS A 169 -8.41 9.08 -17.09
CA LYS A 169 -7.76 7.76 -17.12
C LYS A 169 -8.18 6.88 -15.95
N CYS A 170 -8.33 7.44 -14.77
CA CYS A 170 -8.87 6.72 -13.60
C CYS A 170 -10.33 6.26 -13.82
N VAL A 171 -11.13 7.09 -14.48
CA VAL A 171 -12.51 6.72 -14.87
C VAL A 171 -12.51 5.55 -15.85
N GLU A 172 -11.61 5.53 -16.84
CA GLU A 172 -11.43 4.43 -17.77
C GLU A 172 -11.09 3.12 -17.05
N ILE A 173 -10.08 3.14 -16.15
CA ILE A 173 -9.65 1.97 -15.37
C ILE A 173 -10.82 1.33 -14.59
N LEU A 174 -11.65 2.16 -13.95
CA LEU A 174 -12.81 1.68 -13.20
C LEU A 174 -13.92 1.14 -14.10
N ARG A 175 -14.21 1.81 -15.24
CA ARG A 175 -15.26 1.40 -16.19
C ARG A 175 -14.93 0.12 -16.93
N GLU A 176 -13.65 -0.10 -17.23
CA GLU A 176 -13.15 -1.31 -17.89
C GLU A 176 -12.88 -2.46 -16.90
N ASP A 177 -13.31 -2.32 -15.65
CA ASP A 177 -13.14 -3.33 -14.59
C ASP A 177 -11.68 -3.78 -14.36
N LYS A 178 -10.71 -2.90 -14.67
CA LYS A 178 -9.29 -3.22 -14.57
C LYS A 178 -8.79 -3.26 -13.12
N ALA A 179 -9.16 -2.24 -12.32
CA ALA A 179 -8.74 -2.13 -10.92
C ALA A 179 -9.69 -1.26 -10.12
N SER A 180 -9.76 -1.46 -8.80
CA SER A 180 -10.32 -0.50 -7.85
C SER A 180 -9.32 0.62 -7.62
N LEU A 181 -9.79 1.84 -7.35
CA LEU A 181 -8.94 3.01 -7.22
C LEU A 181 -8.94 3.54 -5.80
N ALA A 182 -7.77 3.71 -5.20
CA ALA A 182 -7.59 4.39 -3.92
C ALA A 182 -7.03 5.80 -4.11
N VAL A 183 -7.55 6.73 -3.33
CA VAL A 183 -7.09 8.11 -3.30
C VAL A 183 -6.90 8.61 -1.88
N PHE A 184 -5.95 9.53 -1.75
CA PHE A 184 -5.76 10.36 -0.57
C PHE A 184 -6.19 11.78 -0.94
N PRO A 185 -7.43 12.19 -0.63
CA PRO A 185 -8.03 13.39 -1.21
C PRO A 185 -7.42 14.69 -0.68
N GLU A 186 -6.68 14.66 0.42
CA GLU A 186 -5.87 15.77 0.93
C GLU A 186 -4.80 16.22 -0.08
N GLY A 187 -4.38 15.28 -0.93
CA GLY A 187 -3.47 15.55 -2.01
C GLY A 187 -1.99 15.39 -1.65
N TYR A 188 -1.57 15.53 -0.40
CA TYR A 188 -0.20 15.34 0.07
C TYR A 188 -0.17 15.09 1.58
N ILE A 189 0.94 14.54 2.06
CA ILE A 189 1.17 14.32 3.49
C ILE A 189 1.49 15.66 4.14
N LYS A 190 0.66 16.07 5.08
CA LYS A 190 0.86 17.32 5.83
C LYS A 190 1.87 17.12 6.97
N PRO A 191 2.66 18.19 7.33
CA PRO A 191 3.66 18.08 8.40
C PRO A 191 3.06 17.74 9.76
N ASP A 192 1.87 18.25 10.08
CA ASP A 192 1.15 18.05 11.33
C ASP A 192 0.49 16.64 11.44
N ARG A 193 0.45 15.88 10.33
CA ARG A 193 -0.12 14.51 10.27
C ARG A 193 -1.60 14.45 10.69
N LYS A 194 -2.33 15.54 10.51
CA LYS A 194 -3.77 15.63 10.74
C LYS A 194 -4.55 15.52 9.45
N LEU A 195 -5.84 15.23 9.56
CA LEU A 195 -6.77 15.27 8.45
C LEU A 195 -7.00 16.72 8.04
N HIS A 196 -6.79 17.02 6.78
CA HIS A 196 -7.02 18.33 6.16
C HIS A 196 -8.14 18.28 5.13
N HIS A 197 -8.63 19.46 4.73
CA HIS A 197 -9.67 19.58 3.71
C HIS A 197 -9.30 18.90 2.40
N PHE A 198 -10.32 18.36 1.74
CA PHE A 198 -10.16 17.55 0.55
C PHE A 198 -10.14 18.39 -0.74
N ARG A 199 -9.32 17.98 -1.67
CA ARG A 199 -9.42 18.40 -3.06
C ARG A 199 -10.60 17.67 -3.72
N SER A 200 -11.78 18.28 -3.67
CA SER A 200 -13.05 17.64 -4.06
C SER A 200 -13.10 17.16 -5.51
N GLY A 201 -12.25 17.69 -6.39
CA GLY A 201 -12.21 17.30 -7.81
C GLY A 201 -12.00 15.81 -8.08
N VAL A 202 -11.36 15.06 -7.16
CA VAL A 202 -11.15 13.60 -7.31
C VAL A 202 -12.44 12.81 -7.22
N PHE A 203 -13.46 13.32 -6.50
CA PHE A 203 -14.77 12.67 -6.37
C PHE A 203 -15.55 12.61 -7.70
N LYS A 204 -15.15 13.40 -8.70
CA LYS A 204 -15.68 13.30 -10.07
C LYS A 204 -15.47 11.91 -10.68
N ILE A 205 -14.48 11.17 -10.20
CA ILE A 205 -14.21 9.78 -10.62
C ILE A 205 -15.38 8.89 -10.22
N ALA A 206 -15.76 8.88 -8.93
CA ALA A 206 -16.89 8.09 -8.43
C ALA A 206 -18.21 8.48 -9.13
N GLN A 207 -18.47 9.79 -9.25
CA GLN A 207 -19.67 10.28 -9.94
C GLN A 207 -19.78 9.83 -11.40
N LYS A 208 -18.66 9.85 -12.15
CA LYS A 208 -18.62 9.43 -13.55
C LYS A 208 -18.72 7.92 -13.74
N THR A 209 -18.24 7.14 -12.77
CA THR A 209 -18.19 5.67 -12.85
C THR A 209 -19.36 5.01 -12.16
N LYS A 210 -20.06 5.72 -11.27
CA LYS A 210 -21.15 5.21 -10.42
C LYS A 210 -20.74 3.95 -9.65
N VAL A 211 -19.52 3.97 -9.09
CA VAL A 211 -19.03 2.88 -8.24
C VAL A 211 -19.23 3.21 -6.76
N PRO A 212 -19.36 2.23 -5.85
CA PRO A 212 -19.41 2.50 -4.42
C PRO A 212 -18.13 3.17 -3.92
N ILE A 213 -18.27 4.05 -2.92
CA ILE A 213 -17.16 4.72 -2.26
C ILE A 213 -16.87 4.03 -0.94
N VAL A 214 -15.70 3.44 -0.81
CA VAL A 214 -15.21 2.82 0.43
C VAL A 214 -14.47 3.89 1.22
N VAL A 215 -14.96 4.23 2.41
CA VAL A 215 -14.38 5.26 3.28
C VAL A 215 -13.55 4.59 4.36
N CYS A 216 -12.26 4.89 4.41
CA CYS A 216 -11.32 4.34 5.38
C CYS A 216 -10.59 5.45 6.14
N THR A 217 -10.15 5.14 7.36
CA THR A 217 -9.20 5.94 8.12
C THR A 217 -7.97 5.11 8.49
N LEU A 218 -6.83 5.80 8.55
CA LEU A 218 -5.57 5.28 9.07
C LEU A 218 -5.12 6.14 10.25
N ARG A 219 -4.55 5.48 11.28
CA ARG A 219 -3.94 6.15 12.44
C ARG A 219 -2.55 5.59 12.68
N ASN A 220 -1.64 6.45 13.15
CA ASN A 220 -0.29 6.14 13.62
C ASN A 220 0.71 5.66 12.56
N THR A 221 0.38 5.62 11.28
CA THR A 221 1.33 5.20 10.22
C THR A 221 2.55 6.09 10.15
N HIS A 222 2.45 7.37 10.52
CA HIS A 222 3.56 8.33 10.54
C HIS A 222 4.70 7.96 11.51
N HIS A 223 4.44 7.08 12.48
CA HIS A 223 5.46 6.59 13.41
C HIS A 223 6.22 5.35 12.89
N VAL A 224 5.78 4.73 11.79
CA VAL A 224 6.27 3.40 11.33
C VAL A 224 7.78 3.41 11.10
N PHE A 225 8.31 4.35 10.34
CA PHE A 225 9.75 4.41 10.07
C PHE A 225 10.58 4.73 11.31
N HIS A 226 10.14 5.73 12.10
CA HIS A 226 10.85 6.13 13.31
C HIS A 226 10.93 5.00 14.34
N ASN A 227 9.82 4.31 14.56
CA ASN A 227 9.76 3.21 15.51
C ASN A 227 10.45 1.95 14.98
N GLY A 228 10.24 1.64 13.67
CA GLY A 228 10.85 0.48 13.03
C GLY A 228 12.38 0.49 13.10
N LEU A 229 13.02 1.63 12.85
CA LEU A 229 14.47 1.80 13.02
C LEU A 229 14.96 1.61 14.44
N ARG A 230 14.09 1.74 15.44
CA ARG A 230 14.37 1.53 16.87
C ARG A 230 13.87 0.19 17.39
N HIS A 231 13.42 -0.70 16.51
CA HIS A 231 12.80 -1.99 16.85
C HIS A 231 11.63 -1.86 17.84
N LYS A 232 10.92 -0.72 17.82
CA LYS A 232 9.74 -0.49 18.65
C LYS A 232 8.48 -0.80 17.84
N PRO A 233 7.50 -1.49 18.43
CA PRO A 233 6.23 -1.75 17.74
C PRO A 233 5.46 -0.46 17.49
N THR A 234 4.86 -0.35 16.30
CA THR A 234 3.91 0.71 15.96
C THR A 234 2.52 0.10 15.81
N HIS A 235 1.59 0.52 16.64
CA HIS A 235 0.19 0.12 16.57
C HIS A 235 -0.53 0.99 15.54
N VAL A 236 -0.74 0.43 14.34
CA VAL A 236 -1.43 1.08 13.23
C VAL A 236 -2.86 0.60 13.19
N HIS A 237 -3.81 1.53 13.08
CA HIS A 237 -5.23 1.22 12.96
C HIS A 237 -5.70 1.54 11.54
N LEU A 238 -6.38 0.57 10.93
CA LEU A 238 -7.10 0.71 9.67
C LEU A 238 -8.57 0.45 9.96
N HIS A 239 -9.42 1.45 9.77
CA HIS A 239 -10.86 1.32 9.96
C HIS A 239 -11.58 1.62 8.65
N LEU A 240 -12.34 0.65 8.13
CA LEU A 240 -13.31 0.86 7.07
C LEU A 240 -14.62 1.31 7.72
N LEU A 241 -14.91 2.60 7.58
CA LEU A 241 -16.04 3.26 8.23
C LEU A 241 -17.36 2.82 7.61
N ASP A 242 -17.48 3.03 6.31
CA ASP A 242 -18.70 2.73 5.58
C ASP A 242 -18.44 2.59 4.07
N VAL A 243 -19.47 2.13 3.36
CA VAL A 243 -19.49 2.02 1.90
C VAL A 243 -20.69 2.80 1.37
N ILE A 244 -20.43 3.97 0.80
CA ILE A 244 -21.44 4.85 0.23
C ILE A 244 -21.83 4.34 -1.15
N SER A 245 -23.07 3.92 -1.33
CA SER A 245 -23.59 3.43 -2.61
C SER A 245 -23.81 4.57 -3.61
N PRO A 246 -23.81 4.31 -4.92
CA PRO A 246 -24.09 5.33 -5.95
C PRO A 246 -25.41 6.08 -5.72
N ALA A 247 -26.43 5.41 -5.23
CA ALA A 247 -27.74 6.04 -4.96
C ALA A 247 -27.67 7.08 -3.81
N GLN A 248 -26.77 6.90 -2.84
CA GLN A 248 -26.63 7.82 -1.72
C GLN A 248 -25.93 9.14 -2.08
N TYR A 249 -25.13 9.16 -3.16
CA TYR A 249 -24.47 10.38 -3.63
C TYR A 249 -24.98 10.90 -4.96
N GLU A 250 -26.06 10.32 -5.46
CA GLU A 250 -26.71 10.80 -6.70
C GLU A 250 -27.21 12.24 -6.51
N GLY A 251 -26.92 13.11 -7.47
CA GLY A 251 -27.27 14.53 -7.43
C GLY A 251 -26.34 15.42 -6.58
N MET A 252 -25.45 14.86 -5.76
CA MET A 252 -24.48 15.65 -5.01
C MET A 252 -23.44 16.28 -5.96
N SER A 253 -22.98 17.48 -5.66
CA SER A 253 -21.77 18.04 -6.24
C SER A 253 -20.52 17.31 -5.68
N THR A 254 -19.37 17.48 -6.34
CA THR A 254 -18.09 16.92 -5.82
C THR A 254 -17.69 17.51 -4.47
N VAL A 255 -18.10 18.75 -4.20
CA VAL A 255 -17.83 19.43 -2.91
C VAL A 255 -18.68 18.82 -1.82
N GLU A 256 -20.00 18.69 -2.01
CA GLU A 256 -20.91 18.06 -1.05
C GLU A 256 -20.48 16.63 -0.72
N LEU A 257 -20.14 15.86 -1.73
CA LEU A 257 -19.65 14.48 -1.55
C LEU A 257 -18.32 14.45 -0.80
N GLY A 258 -17.40 15.37 -1.12
CA GLY A 258 -16.12 15.50 -0.41
C GLY A 258 -16.33 15.85 1.06
N ASN A 259 -17.23 16.77 1.37
CA ASN A 259 -17.56 17.16 2.73
C ASN A 259 -18.21 16.03 3.53
N LEU A 260 -19.14 15.28 2.92
CA LEU A 260 -19.75 14.10 3.52
C LEU A 260 -18.68 13.08 3.97
N VAL A 261 -17.75 12.74 3.07
CA VAL A 261 -16.67 11.79 3.35
C VAL A 261 -15.72 12.35 4.41
N TYR A 262 -15.37 13.63 4.32
CA TYR A 262 -14.54 14.33 5.30
C TYR A 262 -15.12 14.27 6.71
N GLU A 263 -16.41 14.60 6.86
CA GLU A 263 -17.10 14.57 8.17
C GLU A 263 -17.13 13.15 8.77
N MET A 264 -17.35 12.13 7.94
CA MET A 264 -17.28 10.74 8.39
C MET A 264 -15.90 10.40 8.95
N MET A 265 -14.84 10.77 8.23
CA MET A 265 -13.46 10.51 8.64
C MET A 265 -13.07 11.36 9.85
N ALA A 266 -13.44 12.64 9.90
CA ALA A 266 -13.16 13.54 11.03
C ALA A 266 -13.81 13.05 12.32
N ARG A 267 -15.05 12.54 12.24
CA ARG A 267 -15.76 11.97 13.39
C ARG A 267 -15.07 10.72 13.94
N ASP A 268 -14.58 9.86 13.07
CA ASP A 268 -13.84 8.66 13.48
C ASP A 268 -12.47 9.02 14.08
N LEU A 269 -11.72 9.89 13.42
CA LEU A 269 -10.36 10.27 13.83
C LEU A 269 -10.32 11.04 15.16
N GLY A 270 -11.37 11.79 15.48
CA GLY A 270 -11.44 12.65 16.66
C GLY A 270 -10.78 14.02 16.43
N PRO A 271 -11.17 15.03 17.21
CA PRO A 271 -10.77 16.44 17.00
C PRO A 271 -9.25 16.67 17.08
N GLU A 272 -8.53 15.84 17.85
CA GLU A 272 -7.09 15.94 18.00
C GLU A 272 -6.33 15.58 16.72
N ASN A 273 -6.94 14.75 15.84
CA ASN A 273 -6.37 14.28 14.57
C ASN A 273 -6.93 15.02 13.34
N VAL A 274 -7.70 16.09 13.58
CA VAL A 274 -8.28 16.94 12.53
C VAL A 274 -7.63 18.32 12.59
N SER A 275 -7.30 18.89 11.44
CA SER A 275 -6.73 20.24 11.37
C SER A 275 -7.81 21.28 11.61
N ASN A 276 -7.44 22.36 12.34
CA ASN A 276 -8.29 23.54 12.52
C ASN A 276 -8.05 24.58 11.41
N GLU A 277 -7.18 24.31 10.42
CA GLU A 277 -6.95 25.19 9.28
C GLU A 277 -8.10 25.06 8.27
N GLU A 278 -8.75 26.17 7.95
CA GLU A 278 -9.74 26.28 6.86
C GLU A 278 -9.08 26.29 5.47
#